data_d5f6e572dccf5e7624b4c8091619a4ec
#
_entry.id   d5f6e572dccf5e7624b4c8091619a4ec
#
_cell.length_a   1.000
_cell.length_b   1.000
_cell.length_c   1.000
_cell.angle_alpha   90.00
_cell.angle_beta   90.00
_cell.angle_gamma   90.00
#
_symmetry.space_group_name_H-M   'P 1'
#
loop_
_entity.id
_entity.type
_entity.pdbx_description
1 polymer ?
#
loop_
_entity_poly.entity_id
_entity_poly.type
_entity_poly.pdbx_seq_one_letter_code
_entity_poly.pdbx_strand_id
1 'polypeptide(L)'
;ALAQLRGHGGPVRALAVAADGKTVLSGSFDTSGIRWSPARNAAEQVMRFHEGAVNAVAILPNGELVTAGEDMRIAIWRPGEAQPRRVLEGHQGPIASIAISPDGKSIASASCDHTVRVWPVTGGAPQVLEGHQSNVNGVAFTPDGGSVVSAGYDATLRIWPLAGSQSPVVVTLPTPLNTVSVNRSGEILAAGGDGKIYFVSTKGEKLGEIQIGPSPIIALAISPDGKLAAAATIRGAVGIVNISARKAVATLVGPGLPVWSVAFAPDNHTLYTGGTDRLIRRWNAEKGEPIGSISMSGPEDVLAAYAGDHGAEVYRACVACHALKSNEGPRAGPSLAGIFGRRIATLPGYNFTPALKKLDIVWTPETVAKLFEVGPAVFTPGTKMPEQIIGLKEDREALVEFLKKAAH
;
A
#
# COMPACT_ATOMS: atom_id res chain seq x y z
N ALA A 1 -0.77 27.50 5.07
CA ALA A 1 -1.38 26.43 4.27
C ALA A 1 -1.14 25.10 4.98
N LEU A 2 -2.15 24.23 5.08
CA LEU A 2 -2.01 22.90 5.66
C LEU A 2 -1.06 22.06 4.81
N ALA A 3 -0.10 21.41 5.45
CA ALA A 3 0.89 20.55 4.80
C ALA A 3 0.37 19.12 4.59
N GLN A 4 -0.92 18.95 4.35
CA GLN A 4 -1.60 17.66 4.31
C GLN A 4 -2.50 17.56 3.09
N LEU A 5 -2.42 16.43 2.36
CA LEU A 5 -3.38 16.09 1.32
C LEU A 5 -4.43 15.18 1.93
N ARG A 6 -5.69 15.53 1.77
CA ARG A 6 -6.84 14.85 2.35
C ARG A 6 -7.84 14.47 1.27
N GLY A 7 -8.29 13.21 1.24
CA GLY A 7 -9.29 12.76 0.25
C GLY A 7 -9.52 11.26 0.24
N HIS A 8 -8.57 10.45 0.73
CA HIS A 8 -8.80 9.01 0.86
C HIS A 8 -9.79 8.67 1.99
N GLY A 9 -10.59 7.66 1.76
CA GLY A 9 -11.50 7.06 2.74
C GLY A 9 -10.86 5.96 3.60
N GLY A 10 -9.68 5.48 3.21
CA GLY A 10 -8.90 4.45 3.91
C GLY A 10 -7.42 4.82 4.06
N PRO A 11 -6.63 4.01 4.78
CA PRO A 11 -5.19 4.19 4.91
C PRO A 11 -4.49 4.36 3.56
N VAL A 12 -3.49 5.24 3.50
CA VAL A 12 -2.70 5.48 2.28
C VAL A 12 -1.59 4.44 2.19
N ARG A 13 -1.76 3.47 1.29
CA ARG A 13 -0.92 2.27 1.17
C ARG A 13 0.31 2.48 0.29
N ALA A 14 0.23 3.36 -0.71
CA ALA A 14 1.29 3.59 -1.67
C ALA A 14 1.41 5.06 -2.06
N LEU A 15 2.62 5.51 -2.36
CA LEU A 15 2.94 6.87 -2.79
C LEU A 15 3.97 6.84 -3.92
N ALA A 16 3.81 7.73 -4.88
CA ALA A 16 4.82 8.06 -5.88
C ALA A 16 4.81 9.57 -6.15
N VAL A 17 5.96 10.13 -6.48
CA VAL A 17 6.12 11.54 -6.83
C VAL A 17 6.69 11.62 -8.25
N ALA A 18 6.10 12.47 -9.09
CA ALA A 18 6.60 12.70 -10.44
C ALA A 18 7.99 13.37 -10.42
N ALA A 19 8.79 13.09 -11.44
CA ALA A 19 10.15 13.62 -11.55
C ALA A 19 10.23 15.16 -11.57
N ASP A 20 9.15 15.82 -11.97
CA ASP A 20 9.03 17.30 -11.96
C ASP A 20 8.51 17.86 -10.61
N GLY A 21 8.16 17.00 -9.67
CA GLY A 21 7.60 17.36 -8.35
C GLY A 21 6.18 17.92 -8.36
N LYS A 22 5.54 18.03 -9.52
CA LYS A 22 4.23 18.67 -9.65
C LYS A 22 3.06 17.74 -9.37
N THR A 23 3.30 16.44 -9.41
CA THR A 23 2.28 15.41 -9.19
C THR A 23 2.71 14.47 -8.08
N VAL A 24 1.80 14.19 -7.15
CA VAL A 24 1.87 13.06 -6.22
C VAL A 24 0.76 12.09 -6.61
N LEU A 25 1.06 10.80 -6.61
CA LEU A 25 0.11 9.73 -6.82
C LEU A 25 0.04 8.89 -5.55
N SER A 26 -1.16 8.59 -5.10
CA SER A 26 -1.39 7.73 -3.95
C SER A 26 -2.33 6.58 -4.27
N GLY A 27 -2.13 5.45 -3.61
CA GLY A 27 -3.02 4.30 -3.58
C GLY A 27 -3.47 4.01 -2.16
N SER A 28 -4.69 3.51 -1.99
CA SER A 28 -5.28 3.31 -0.67
C SER A 28 -6.04 2.00 -0.54
N PHE A 29 -6.25 1.61 0.72
CA PHE A 29 -7.17 0.53 1.09
C PHE A 29 -8.63 0.83 0.71
N ASP A 30 -8.98 2.10 0.41
CA ASP A 30 -10.30 2.49 -0.08
C ASP A 30 -10.54 2.10 -1.56
N THR A 31 -9.67 1.30 -2.15
CA THR A 31 -9.70 0.81 -3.53
C THR A 31 -9.40 1.86 -4.60
N SER A 32 -9.11 3.11 -4.21
CA SER A 32 -8.86 4.19 -5.13
C SER A 32 -7.39 4.58 -5.26
N GLY A 33 -7.03 5.10 -6.42
CA GLY A 33 -5.84 5.92 -6.62
C GLY A 33 -6.24 7.40 -6.70
N ILE A 34 -5.41 8.30 -6.19
CA ILE A 34 -5.65 9.73 -6.30
C ILE A 34 -4.39 10.43 -6.83
N ARG A 35 -4.56 11.24 -7.88
CA ARG A 35 -3.55 12.17 -8.35
C ARG A 35 -3.75 13.54 -7.69
N TRP A 36 -2.69 14.06 -7.14
CA TRP A 36 -2.68 15.30 -6.38
C TRP A 36 -1.79 16.35 -7.01
N SER A 37 -2.18 17.61 -6.86
CA SER A 37 -1.29 18.77 -7.06
C SER A 37 -0.77 19.26 -5.69
N PRO A 38 0.51 19.04 -5.36
CA PRO A 38 1.07 19.54 -4.10
C PRO A 38 1.02 21.07 -4.00
N ALA A 39 1.21 21.78 -5.12
CA ALA A 39 1.18 23.23 -5.17
C ALA A 39 -0.20 23.80 -4.82
N ARG A 40 -1.27 23.13 -5.23
CA ARG A 40 -2.66 23.54 -4.95
C ARG A 40 -3.23 22.88 -3.70
N ASN A 41 -2.52 21.92 -3.12
CA ASN A 41 -2.96 21.07 -2.00
C ASN A 41 -4.31 20.41 -2.29
N ALA A 42 -4.51 19.91 -3.50
CA ALA A 42 -5.79 19.45 -4.01
C ALA A 42 -5.68 18.13 -4.79
N ALA A 43 -6.72 17.29 -4.67
CA ALA A 43 -6.92 16.15 -5.55
C ALA A 43 -7.35 16.64 -6.94
N GLU A 44 -6.70 16.13 -7.98
CA GLU A 44 -6.99 16.47 -9.38
C GLU A 44 -7.71 15.35 -10.13
N GLN A 45 -7.53 14.10 -9.67
CA GLN A 45 -8.16 12.93 -10.28
C GLN A 45 -8.31 11.84 -9.26
N VAL A 46 -9.48 11.22 -9.21
CA VAL A 46 -9.75 10.01 -8.42
C VAL A 46 -10.01 8.85 -9.38
N MET A 47 -9.15 7.84 -9.28
CA MET A 47 -9.20 6.64 -10.12
C MET A 47 -9.89 5.51 -9.35
N ARG A 48 -11.02 5.04 -9.86
CA ARG A 48 -11.85 3.98 -9.26
C ARG A 48 -12.02 2.83 -10.25
N PHE A 49 -11.14 1.88 -10.17
CA PHE A 49 -11.11 0.72 -11.07
C PHE A 49 -10.90 -0.58 -10.31
N HIS A 50 -9.99 -0.54 -9.32
CA HIS A 50 -9.62 -1.72 -8.58
C HIS A 50 -10.75 -2.23 -7.68
N GLU A 51 -10.85 -3.55 -7.55
CA GLU A 51 -11.84 -4.23 -6.72
C GLU A 51 -11.30 -4.57 -5.32
N GLY A 52 -10.14 -4.08 -4.97
CA GLY A 52 -9.48 -4.23 -3.67
C GLY A 52 -8.47 -3.12 -3.44
N ALA A 53 -7.72 -3.20 -2.35
CA ALA A 53 -6.73 -2.20 -1.99
C ALA A 53 -5.75 -1.93 -3.14
N VAL A 54 -5.45 -0.65 -3.38
CA VAL A 54 -4.37 -0.23 -4.30
C VAL A 54 -3.07 -0.26 -3.50
N ASN A 55 -2.31 -1.34 -3.66
CA ASN A 55 -1.10 -1.61 -2.87
C ASN A 55 0.14 -0.92 -3.41
N ALA A 56 0.16 -0.60 -4.70
CA ALA A 56 1.32 -0.02 -5.36
C ALA A 56 0.92 1.00 -6.41
N VAL A 57 1.69 2.06 -6.52
CA VAL A 57 1.53 3.10 -7.53
C VAL A 57 2.88 3.53 -8.09
N ALA A 58 2.90 3.99 -9.34
CA ALA A 58 4.07 4.56 -9.98
C ALA A 58 3.64 5.61 -11.03
N ILE A 59 4.58 6.43 -11.45
CA ILE A 59 4.39 7.44 -12.49
C ILE A 59 5.42 7.17 -13.57
N LEU A 60 4.97 6.99 -14.80
CA LEU A 60 5.84 6.81 -15.96
C LEU A 60 6.53 8.12 -16.35
N PRO A 61 7.70 8.09 -16.99
CA PRO A 61 8.40 9.31 -17.43
C PRO A 61 7.56 10.22 -18.35
N ASN A 62 6.61 9.66 -19.08
CA ASN A 62 5.67 10.41 -19.93
C ASN A 62 4.48 11.02 -19.16
N GLY A 63 4.43 10.86 -17.83
CA GLY A 63 3.37 11.37 -16.96
C GLY A 63 2.15 10.46 -16.80
N GLU A 64 2.11 9.30 -17.47
CA GLU A 64 1.05 8.31 -17.25
C GLU A 64 1.16 7.71 -15.83
N LEU A 65 0.02 7.40 -15.25
CA LEU A 65 -0.09 6.91 -13.89
C LEU A 65 -0.27 5.40 -13.90
N VAL A 66 0.29 4.71 -12.92
CA VAL A 66 0.18 3.25 -12.78
C VAL A 66 -0.33 2.91 -11.39
N THR A 67 -1.35 2.07 -11.32
CA THR A 67 -1.91 1.55 -10.06
C THR A 67 -1.97 0.03 -10.11
N ALA A 68 -1.72 -0.64 -9.00
CA ALA A 68 -1.81 -2.10 -8.89
C ALA A 68 -2.24 -2.53 -7.49
N GLY A 69 -2.87 -3.69 -7.37
CA GLY A 69 -3.36 -4.06 -6.04
C GLY A 69 -3.87 -5.48 -5.86
N GLU A 70 -4.76 -5.60 -4.89
CA GLU A 70 -5.37 -6.83 -4.40
C GLU A 70 -6.10 -7.63 -5.49
N ASP A 71 -6.62 -6.96 -6.50
CA ASP A 71 -7.35 -7.56 -7.60
C ASP A 71 -6.45 -8.18 -8.69
N MET A 72 -5.13 -8.26 -8.42
CA MET A 72 -4.12 -8.90 -9.30
C MET A 72 -3.90 -8.19 -10.64
N ARG A 73 -4.41 -6.95 -10.79
CA ARG A 73 -4.34 -6.16 -12.02
C ARG A 73 -3.40 -4.96 -11.86
N ILE A 74 -2.78 -4.58 -12.98
CA ILE A 74 -2.06 -3.32 -13.14
C ILE A 74 -2.85 -2.47 -14.12
N ALA A 75 -3.20 -1.25 -13.72
CA ALA A 75 -3.91 -0.29 -14.56
C ALA A 75 -3.02 0.90 -14.90
N ILE A 76 -2.95 1.25 -16.19
CA ILE A 76 -2.19 2.39 -16.71
C ILE A 76 -3.19 3.46 -17.15
N TRP A 77 -2.99 4.69 -16.69
CA TRP A 77 -3.93 5.80 -16.84
C TRP A 77 -3.28 6.98 -17.52
N ARG A 78 -4.00 7.64 -18.38
CA ARG A 78 -3.65 9.01 -18.77
C ARG A 78 -4.18 10.00 -17.72
N PRO A 79 -3.41 11.05 -17.41
CA PRO A 79 -3.90 12.10 -16.53
C PRO A 79 -5.23 12.67 -17.01
N GLY A 80 -6.23 12.72 -16.12
CA GLY A 80 -7.57 13.25 -16.39
C GLY A 80 -8.58 12.27 -17.00
N GLU A 81 -8.18 11.07 -17.40
CA GLU A 81 -9.11 10.06 -17.93
C GLU A 81 -9.78 9.27 -16.79
N ALA A 82 -11.08 9.02 -16.92
CA ALA A 82 -11.89 8.31 -15.91
C ALA A 82 -11.69 6.78 -15.94
N GLN A 83 -11.15 6.24 -17.03
CA GLN A 83 -10.90 4.81 -17.23
C GLN A 83 -9.42 4.56 -17.51
N PRO A 84 -8.89 3.40 -17.13
CA PRO A 84 -7.53 3.05 -17.49
C PRO A 84 -7.40 2.89 -19.00
N ARG A 85 -6.35 3.44 -19.56
CA ARG A 85 -5.99 3.26 -20.97
C ARG A 85 -5.62 1.81 -21.28
N ARG A 86 -5.05 1.12 -20.28
CA ARG A 86 -4.58 -0.27 -20.40
C ARG A 86 -4.65 -0.97 -19.08
N VAL A 87 -4.98 -2.25 -19.13
CA VAL A 87 -4.95 -3.15 -17.98
C VAL A 87 -4.02 -4.31 -18.33
N LEU A 88 -3.11 -4.65 -17.41
CA LEU A 88 -2.22 -5.80 -17.51
C LEU A 88 -2.70 -6.85 -16.49
N GLU A 89 -2.95 -8.05 -16.98
CA GLU A 89 -3.49 -9.17 -16.22
C GLU A 89 -2.64 -10.42 -16.39
N GLY A 90 -2.59 -11.26 -15.36
CA GLY A 90 -1.86 -12.54 -15.41
C GLY A 90 -1.38 -13.04 -14.07
N HIS A 91 -1.15 -12.15 -13.08
CA HIS A 91 -0.88 -12.60 -11.71
C HIS A 91 -2.05 -13.40 -11.14
N GLN A 92 -1.72 -14.41 -10.32
CA GLN A 92 -2.69 -15.28 -9.65
C GLN A 92 -2.85 -14.96 -8.16
N GLY A 93 -2.21 -13.91 -7.68
CA GLY A 93 -2.29 -13.38 -6.32
C GLY A 93 -2.14 -11.88 -6.29
N PRO A 94 -2.49 -11.24 -5.16
CA PRO A 94 -2.35 -9.80 -4.97
C PRO A 94 -0.98 -9.27 -5.38
N ILE A 95 -0.97 -8.11 -6.05
CA ILE A 95 0.27 -7.40 -6.37
C ILE A 95 0.62 -6.53 -5.16
N ALA A 96 1.83 -6.73 -4.64
CA ALA A 96 2.32 -6.02 -3.46
C ALA A 96 3.14 -4.78 -3.81
N SER A 97 3.88 -4.81 -4.92
CA SER A 97 4.81 -3.75 -5.32
C SER A 97 4.95 -3.68 -6.83
N ILE A 98 5.21 -2.50 -7.36
CA ILE A 98 5.59 -2.27 -8.76
C ILE A 98 6.79 -1.33 -8.84
N ALA A 99 7.56 -1.45 -9.92
CA ALA A 99 8.65 -0.55 -10.27
C ALA A 99 8.64 -0.27 -11.76
N ILE A 100 9.12 0.92 -12.15
CA ILE A 100 9.25 1.33 -13.54
C ILE A 100 10.72 1.19 -13.95
N SER A 101 10.98 0.63 -15.13
CA SER A 101 12.33 0.57 -15.69
C SER A 101 12.89 1.98 -15.96
N PRO A 102 14.21 2.20 -15.87
CA PRO A 102 14.81 3.53 -16.07
C PRO A 102 14.46 4.17 -17.41
N ASP A 103 14.25 3.37 -18.44
CA ASP A 103 13.84 3.83 -19.79
C ASP A 103 12.32 4.05 -19.94
N GLY A 104 11.54 3.73 -18.90
CA GLY A 104 10.09 3.88 -18.87
C GLY A 104 9.30 2.89 -19.73
N LYS A 105 9.96 1.86 -20.29
CA LYS A 105 9.31 0.94 -21.22
C LYS A 105 8.74 -0.31 -20.58
N SER A 106 9.13 -0.60 -19.33
CA SER A 106 8.70 -1.79 -18.62
C SER A 106 8.23 -1.48 -17.20
N ILE A 107 7.28 -2.29 -16.73
CA ILE A 107 6.81 -2.33 -15.35
C ILE A 107 7.20 -3.68 -14.76
N ALA A 108 7.91 -3.71 -13.65
CA ALA A 108 8.09 -4.92 -12.86
C ALA A 108 7.03 -4.96 -11.77
N SER A 109 6.46 -6.13 -11.48
CA SER A 109 5.50 -6.35 -10.41
C SER A 109 5.89 -7.54 -9.55
N ALA A 110 5.74 -7.40 -8.24
CA ALA A 110 5.93 -8.45 -7.24
C ALA A 110 4.58 -8.87 -6.68
N SER A 111 4.35 -10.19 -6.55
CA SER A 111 3.04 -10.72 -6.18
C SER A 111 3.10 -11.79 -5.11
N CYS A 112 1.96 -11.94 -4.42
CA CYS A 112 1.70 -13.04 -3.50
C CYS A 112 1.55 -14.40 -4.20
N ASP A 113 1.56 -14.44 -5.54
CA ASP A 113 1.66 -15.68 -6.33
C ASP A 113 3.10 -16.22 -6.42
N HIS A 114 4.04 -15.64 -5.68
CA HIS A 114 5.46 -15.99 -5.59
C HIS A 114 6.27 -15.63 -6.83
N THR A 115 5.69 -14.90 -7.79
CA THR A 115 6.37 -14.49 -9.02
C THR A 115 6.67 -13.00 -9.05
N VAL A 116 7.69 -12.66 -9.81
CA VAL A 116 7.91 -11.31 -10.34
C VAL A 116 7.59 -11.35 -11.83
N ARG A 117 6.92 -10.33 -12.34
CA ARG A 117 6.66 -10.21 -13.78
C ARG A 117 7.17 -8.88 -14.31
N VAL A 118 7.73 -8.91 -15.50
CA VAL A 118 8.18 -7.71 -16.20
C VAL A 118 7.32 -7.54 -17.46
N TRP A 119 6.55 -6.45 -17.48
CA TRP A 119 5.54 -6.16 -18.47
C TRP A 119 5.99 -5.05 -19.39
N PRO A 120 5.88 -5.20 -20.73
CA PRO A 120 6.00 -4.06 -21.63
C PRO A 120 4.86 -3.05 -21.36
N VAL A 121 5.17 -1.76 -21.20
CA VAL A 121 4.15 -0.70 -21.01
C VAL A 121 3.19 -0.64 -22.21
N THR A 122 3.67 -0.98 -23.39
CA THR A 122 2.86 -1.07 -24.61
C THR A 122 1.91 -2.24 -24.65
N GLY A 123 1.99 -3.16 -23.68
CA GLY A 123 1.25 -4.42 -23.63
C GLY A 123 1.97 -5.57 -24.30
N GLY A 124 1.47 -6.76 -24.11
CA GLY A 124 2.08 -8.01 -24.56
C GLY A 124 2.32 -8.97 -23.40
N ALA A 125 2.87 -10.14 -23.69
CA ALA A 125 3.17 -11.14 -22.67
C ALA A 125 4.31 -10.65 -21.76
N PRO A 126 4.17 -10.80 -20.42
CA PRO A 126 5.24 -10.48 -19.49
C PRO A 126 6.34 -11.55 -19.52
N GLN A 127 7.55 -11.14 -19.17
CA GLN A 127 8.56 -12.08 -18.71
C GLN A 127 8.23 -12.47 -17.27
N VAL A 128 8.10 -13.78 -17.00
CA VAL A 128 7.79 -14.30 -15.67
C VAL A 128 9.08 -14.79 -15.03
N LEU A 129 9.37 -14.29 -13.82
CA LEU A 129 10.56 -14.65 -13.03
C LEU A 129 10.08 -15.49 -11.82
N GLU A 130 10.41 -16.78 -11.86
CA GLU A 130 9.99 -17.78 -10.88
C GLU A 130 11.16 -18.22 -10.02
N GLY A 131 10.91 -18.50 -8.75
CA GLY A 131 11.92 -19.04 -7.84
C GLY A 131 11.69 -18.72 -6.37
N HIS A 132 11.02 -17.60 -6.04
CA HIS A 132 10.60 -17.34 -4.66
C HIS A 132 9.69 -18.45 -4.13
N GLN A 133 9.85 -18.78 -2.86
CA GLN A 133 9.08 -19.84 -2.19
C GLN A 133 7.95 -19.28 -1.32
N SER A 134 7.77 -17.97 -1.30
CA SER A 134 6.73 -17.26 -0.57
C SER A 134 6.40 -15.93 -1.28
N ASN A 135 5.48 -15.15 -0.69
CA ASN A 135 5.06 -13.86 -1.23
C ASN A 135 6.26 -12.98 -1.57
N VAL A 136 6.22 -12.35 -2.74
CA VAL A 136 7.18 -11.33 -3.14
C VAL A 136 6.57 -9.96 -2.85
N ASN A 137 7.21 -9.23 -1.93
CA ASN A 137 6.64 -7.98 -1.39
C ASN A 137 7.28 -6.71 -1.96
N GLY A 138 8.48 -6.80 -2.49
CA GLY A 138 9.21 -5.67 -3.04
C GLY A 138 9.86 -5.99 -4.38
N VAL A 139 9.90 -4.99 -5.26
CA VAL A 139 10.58 -5.07 -6.54
C VAL A 139 11.20 -3.72 -6.91
N ALA A 140 12.37 -3.73 -7.53
CA ALA A 140 13.05 -2.56 -8.07
C ALA A 140 13.86 -2.94 -9.31
N PHE A 141 14.13 -1.96 -10.19
CA PHE A 141 15.10 -2.14 -11.26
C PHE A 141 16.50 -1.67 -10.83
N THR A 142 17.52 -2.27 -11.42
CA THR A 142 18.88 -1.70 -11.37
C THR A 142 18.94 -0.42 -12.21
N PRO A 143 19.86 0.52 -11.92
CA PRO A 143 19.92 1.81 -12.62
C PRO A 143 20.17 1.71 -14.13
N ASP A 144 20.82 0.65 -14.59
CA ASP A 144 21.05 0.34 -16.00
C ASP A 144 19.84 -0.35 -16.68
N GLY A 145 18.83 -0.71 -15.89
CA GLY A 145 17.67 -1.46 -16.37
C GLY A 145 17.95 -2.91 -16.74
N GLY A 146 19.17 -3.39 -16.55
CA GLY A 146 19.61 -4.73 -16.95
C GLY A 146 19.12 -5.85 -16.04
N SER A 147 18.69 -5.52 -14.83
CA SER A 147 18.19 -6.49 -13.86
C SER A 147 17.00 -5.96 -13.06
N VAL A 148 16.21 -6.89 -12.55
CA VAL A 148 15.20 -6.65 -11.53
C VAL A 148 15.68 -7.24 -10.20
N VAL A 149 15.42 -6.53 -9.12
CA VAL A 149 15.69 -6.98 -7.75
C VAL A 149 14.38 -7.21 -7.05
N SER A 150 14.22 -8.35 -6.38
CA SER A 150 13.01 -8.68 -5.63
C SER A 150 13.32 -9.09 -4.20
N ALA A 151 12.37 -8.83 -3.30
CA ALA A 151 12.45 -9.13 -1.88
C ALA A 151 11.21 -9.93 -1.45
N GLY A 152 11.43 -11.10 -0.84
CA GLY A 152 10.37 -12.05 -0.51
C GLY A 152 10.27 -12.43 0.96
N TYR A 153 9.11 -12.95 1.34
CA TYR A 153 8.88 -13.52 2.68
C TYR A 153 9.66 -14.81 2.91
N ASP A 154 10.22 -15.42 1.87
CA ASP A 154 11.17 -16.52 1.96
C ASP A 154 12.56 -16.10 2.48
N ALA A 155 12.69 -14.86 2.96
CA ALA A 155 13.92 -14.25 3.43
C ALA A 155 15.00 -14.16 2.34
N THR A 156 14.63 -14.22 1.07
CA THR A 156 15.58 -14.05 -0.04
C THR A 156 15.40 -12.72 -0.76
N LEU A 157 16.55 -12.13 -1.07
CA LEU A 157 16.71 -11.08 -2.05
C LEU A 157 17.20 -11.74 -3.34
N ARG A 158 16.58 -11.46 -4.47
CA ARG A 158 16.97 -12.04 -5.76
C ARG A 158 17.26 -10.95 -6.78
N ILE A 159 18.34 -11.13 -7.53
CA ILE A 159 18.75 -10.21 -8.59
C ILE A 159 18.62 -11.00 -9.90
N TRP A 160 17.68 -10.58 -10.74
CA TRP A 160 17.29 -11.28 -11.97
C TRP A 160 17.82 -10.54 -13.19
N PRO A 161 18.86 -11.06 -13.87
CA PRO A 161 19.23 -10.52 -15.17
C PRO A 161 18.09 -10.67 -16.18
N LEU A 162 17.75 -9.61 -16.90
CA LEU A 162 16.64 -9.61 -17.85
C LEU A 162 17.03 -10.07 -19.24
N ALA A 163 18.31 -9.98 -19.57
CA ALA A 163 18.85 -10.45 -20.84
C ALA A 163 19.63 -11.76 -20.67
N GLY A 164 19.53 -12.65 -21.65
CA GLY A 164 20.24 -13.92 -21.65
C GLY A 164 19.58 -14.99 -20.78
N SER A 165 20.33 -16.08 -20.53
CA SER A 165 19.88 -17.24 -19.75
C SER A 165 20.61 -17.36 -18.40
N GLN A 166 21.07 -16.27 -17.84
CA GLN A 166 21.78 -16.28 -16.56
C GLN A 166 20.82 -16.55 -15.41
N SER A 167 21.26 -17.40 -14.47
CA SER A 167 20.53 -17.65 -13.23
C SER A 167 20.52 -16.41 -12.35
N PRO A 168 19.47 -16.18 -11.55
CA PRO A 168 19.43 -15.08 -10.60
C PRO A 168 20.48 -15.25 -9.51
N VAL A 169 21.04 -14.13 -9.05
CA VAL A 169 21.81 -14.11 -7.80
C VAL A 169 20.80 -14.16 -6.65
N VAL A 170 20.99 -15.10 -5.71
CA VAL A 170 20.13 -15.28 -4.54
C VAL A 170 20.91 -14.98 -3.28
N VAL A 171 20.40 -14.04 -2.49
CA VAL A 171 21.00 -13.65 -1.20
C VAL A 171 19.99 -13.99 -0.10
N THR A 172 20.36 -14.88 0.83
CA THR A 172 19.53 -15.18 2.00
C THR A 172 19.87 -14.18 3.11
N LEU A 173 18.85 -13.55 3.66
CA LEU A 173 18.93 -12.60 4.77
C LEU A 173 18.27 -13.21 6.03
N PRO A 174 18.57 -12.70 7.23
CA PRO A 174 18.10 -13.31 8.48
C PRO A 174 16.60 -13.20 8.74
N THR A 175 15.86 -12.44 7.93
CA THR A 175 14.46 -12.10 8.17
C THR A 175 13.64 -12.11 6.88
N PRO A 176 12.34 -12.43 6.92
CA PRO A 176 11.42 -12.17 5.82
C PRO A 176 11.46 -10.71 5.39
N LEU A 177 11.46 -10.46 4.08
CA LEU A 177 11.61 -9.13 3.51
C LEU A 177 10.25 -8.54 3.09
N ASN A 178 10.05 -7.26 3.39
CA ASN A 178 8.85 -6.50 3.05
C ASN A 178 9.05 -5.54 1.88
N THR A 179 10.29 -5.07 1.67
CA THR A 179 10.54 -3.99 0.73
C THR A 179 11.98 -4.01 0.23
N VAL A 180 12.19 -3.44 -0.95
CA VAL A 180 13.51 -3.26 -1.55
C VAL A 180 13.54 -1.96 -2.36
N SER A 181 14.67 -1.30 -2.36
CA SER A 181 14.98 -0.16 -3.23
C SER A 181 16.42 -0.26 -3.73
N VAL A 182 16.70 0.34 -4.88
CA VAL A 182 18.05 0.39 -5.46
C VAL A 182 18.43 1.83 -5.69
N ASN A 183 19.60 2.24 -5.21
CA ASN A 183 20.08 3.60 -5.44
C ASN A 183 20.74 3.77 -6.82
N ARG A 184 21.09 5.00 -7.18
CA ARG A 184 21.71 5.30 -8.49
C ARG A 184 23.08 4.65 -8.71
N SER A 185 23.80 4.28 -7.65
CA SER A 185 25.09 3.57 -7.75
C SER A 185 24.92 2.05 -7.90
N GLY A 186 23.69 1.54 -7.86
CA GLY A 186 23.38 0.12 -7.91
C GLY A 186 23.38 -0.56 -6.55
N GLU A 187 23.57 0.16 -5.46
CA GLU A 187 23.48 -0.42 -4.12
C GLU A 187 22.03 -0.73 -3.78
N ILE A 188 21.78 -1.94 -3.33
CA ILE A 188 20.45 -2.46 -2.99
C ILE A 188 20.23 -2.30 -1.50
N LEU A 189 19.09 -1.73 -1.12
CA LEU A 189 18.60 -1.63 0.24
C LEU A 189 17.38 -2.54 0.40
N ALA A 190 17.46 -3.55 1.26
CA ALA A 190 16.36 -4.46 1.57
C ALA A 190 16.02 -4.38 3.06
N ALA A 191 14.73 -4.47 3.39
CA ALA A 191 14.28 -4.37 4.77
C ALA A 191 13.05 -5.26 5.04
N GLY A 192 12.88 -5.67 6.29
CA GLY A 192 11.83 -6.62 6.66
C GLY A 192 11.52 -6.70 8.14
N GLY A 193 11.30 -7.92 8.60
CA GLY A 193 10.69 -8.25 9.88
C GLY A 193 11.48 -7.87 11.13
N ASP A 194 12.79 -7.76 11.03
CA ASP A 194 13.67 -7.46 12.17
C ASP A 194 13.97 -5.97 12.39
N GLY A 195 13.39 -5.10 11.53
CA GLY A 195 13.57 -3.65 11.65
C GLY A 195 14.93 -3.14 11.20
N LYS A 196 15.68 -3.92 10.42
CA LYS A 196 16.96 -3.54 9.84
C LYS A 196 16.84 -3.20 8.37
N ILE A 197 17.72 -2.32 7.89
CA ILE A 197 18.04 -2.16 6.47
C ILE A 197 19.32 -2.93 6.20
N TYR A 198 19.30 -3.80 5.22
CA TYR A 198 20.46 -4.52 4.69
C TYR A 198 20.92 -3.87 3.40
N PHE A 199 22.22 -3.62 3.30
CA PHE A 199 22.86 -3.06 2.12
C PHE A 199 23.57 -4.17 1.37
N VAL A 200 23.26 -4.32 0.10
CA VAL A 200 23.74 -5.43 -0.75
C VAL A 200 24.19 -4.88 -2.11
N SER A 201 25.29 -5.41 -2.65
CA SER A 201 25.74 -5.08 -3.99
C SER A 201 24.91 -5.82 -5.06
N THR A 202 24.98 -5.36 -6.32
CA THR A 202 24.37 -6.10 -7.46
C THR A 202 24.99 -7.47 -7.72
N LYS A 203 26.11 -7.77 -7.09
CA LYS A 203 26.75 -9.10 -7.09
C LYS A 203 26.27 -10.01 -5.96
N GLY A 204 25.41 -9.50 -5.07
CA GLY A 204 24.89 -10.24 -3.91
C GLY A 204 25.78 -10.17 -2.67
N GLU A 205 26.77 -9.29 -2.64
CA GLU A 205 27.64 -9.12 -1.49
C GLU A 205 26.97 -8.23 -0.44
N LYS A 206 26.93 -8.69 0.82
CA LYS A 206 26.44 -7.88 1.94
C LYS A 206 27.42 -6.78 2.27
N LEU A 207 27.03 -5.51 2.12
CA LEU A 207 27.87 -4.33 2.34
C LEU A 207 27.71 -3.76 3.75
N GLY A 208 26.68 -4.12 4.48
CA GLY A 208 26.39 -3.66 5.83
C GLY A 208 24.95 -3.77 6.21
N GLU A 209 24.62 -3.33 7.41
CA GLU A 209 23.27 -3.25 7.93
C GLU A 209 23.14 -2.10 8.94
N ILE A 210 21.91 -1.62 9.15
CA ILE A 210 21.59 -0.65 10.20
C ILE A 210 20.25 -1.00 10.84
N GLN A 211 20.17 -0.96 12.18
CA GLN A 211 18.94 -1.10 12.93
C GLN A 211 18.19 0.22 12.94
N ILE A 212 16.93 0.23 12.48
CA ILE A 212 16.04 1.40 12.53
C ILE A 212 15.20 1.38 13.80
N GLY A 213 14.73 0.21 14.19
CA GLY A 213 13.89 0.02 15.38
C GLY A 213 13.58 -1.45 15.60
N PRO A 214 12.87 -1.78 16.68
CA PRO A 214 12.54 -3.18 16.99
C PRO A 214 11.37 -3.73 16.17
N SER A 215 10.69 -2.88 15.39
CA SER A 215 9.50 -3.25 14.63
C SER A 215 9.80 -3.45 13.16
N PRO A 216 9.06 -4.33 12.47
CA PRO A 216 9.21 -4.55 11.03
C PRO A 216 9.18 -3.24 10.23
N ILE A 217 10.07 -3.12 9.26
CA ILE A 217 10.04 -2.07 8.24
C ILE A 217 9.08 -2.53 7.15
N ILE A 218 8.12 -1.68 6.78
CA ILE A 218 7.07 -1.98 5.80
C ILE A 218 7.13 -1.12 4.54
N ALA A 219 7.86 -0.01 4.58
CA ALA A 219 8.10 0.84 3.41
C ALA A 219 9.50 1.43 3.44
N LEU A 220 10.09 1.55 2.27
CA LEU A 220 11.45 2.07 2.07
C LEU A 220 11.47 2.93 0.81
N ALA A 221 12.08 4.10 0.89
CA ALA A 221 12.35 4.96 -0.26
C ALA A 221 13.75 5.53 -0.18
N ILE A 222 14.33 5.83 -1.34
CA ILE A 222 15.64 6.45 -1.47
C ILE A 222 15.47 7.83 -2.12
N SER A 223 16.18 8.84 -1.63
CA SER A 223 16.19 10.17 -2.25
C SER A 223 16.76 10.09 -3.68
N PRO A 224 16.28 10.90 -4.63
CA PRO A 224 16.73 10.85 -6.01
C PRO A 224 18.24 11.01 -6.20
N ASP A 225 18.94 11.71 -5.31
CA ASP A 225 20.40 11.84 -5.33
C ASP A 225 21.13 10.62 -4.71
N GLY A 226 20.39 9.67 -4.14
CA GLY A 226 20.93 8.45 -3.54
C GLY A 226 21.60 8.62 -2.17
N LYS A 227 21.45 9.77 -1.51
CA LYS A 227 22.13 10.02 -0.23
C LYS A 227 21.34 9.60 0.99
N LEU A 228 20.01 9.74 0.94
CA LEU A 228 19.10 9.44 2.05
C LEU A 228 18.19 8.25 1.74
N ALA A 229 17.90 7.47 2.75
CA ALA A 229 16.83 6.49 2.74
C ALA A 229 15.82 6.80 3.86
N ALA A 230 14.54 6.61 3.56
CA ALA A 230 13.45 6.69 4.54
C ALA A 230 12.88 5.30 4.75
N ALA A 231 12.83 4.83 5.99
CA ALA A 231 12.32 3.51 6.37
C ALA A 231 11.18 3.66 7.38
N ALA A 232 9.97 3.28 6.97
CA ALA A 232 8.78 3.31 7.82
C ALA A 232 8.59 1.98 8.54
N THR A 233 8.44 2.01 9.86
CA THR A 233 8.15 0.84 10.67
C THR A 233 6.65 0.72 10.97
N ILE A 234 6.17 -0.51 11.18
CA ILE A 234 4.76 -0.78 11.41
C ILE A 234 4.21 -0.15 12.71
N ARG A 235 5.08 0.15 13.68
CA ARG A 235 4.67 0.73 14.98
C ARG A 235 5.01 2.19 15.13
N GLY A 236 5.41 2.86 14.07
CA GLY A 236 5.55 4.23 14.28
C GLY A 236 6.53 5.03 13.47
N ALA A 237 7.72 5.19 13.95
CA ALA A 237 8.65 6.16 13.43
C ALA A 237 9.11 5.83 11.99
N VAL A 238 9.34 6.88 11.22
CA VAL A 238 10.08 6.80 9.97
C VAL A 238 11.53 7.19 10.26
N GLY A 239 12.45 6.25 10.14
CA GLY A 239 13.88 6.52 10.27
C GLY A 239 14.44 7.07 8.97
N ILE A 240 15.19 8.15 9.04
CA ILE A 240 15.95 8.71 7.92
C ILE A 240 17.42 8.34 8.10
N VAL A 241 17.99 7.74 7.07
CA VAL A 241 19.35 7.19 7.08
C VAL A 241 20.21 7.88 6.02
N ASN A 242 21.41 8.28 6.40
CA ASN A 242 22.46 8.59 5.42
C ASN A 242 23.03 7.27 4.90
N ILE A 243 22.89 7.03 3.61
CA ILE A 243 23.23 5.74 2.98
C ILE A 243 24.72 5.48 3.05
N SER A 244 25.56 6.44 2.68
CA SER A 244 27.01 6.25 2.64
C SER A 244 27.63 6.09 4.04
N ALA A 245 27.11 6.82 5.03
CA ALA A 245 27.58 6.76 6.40
C ALA A 245 26.99 5.58 7.20
N ARG A 246 25.96 4.88 6.67
CA ARG A 246 25.22 3.81 7.38
C ARG A 246 24.70 4.30 8.75
N LYS A 247 24.20 5.51 8.81
CA LYS A 247 23.82 6.16 10.06
C LYS A 247 22.46 6.82 9.96
N ALA A 248 21.64 6.63 11.00
CA ALA A 248 20.40 7.39 11.16
C ALA A 248 20.72 8.87 11.42
N VAL A 249 20.03 9.76 10.71
CA VAL A 249 20.22 11.21 10.80
C VAL A 249 19.01 11.94 11.36
N ALA A 250 17.82 11.39 11.19
CA ALA A 250 16.58 11.92 11.73
C ALA A 250 15.55 10.80 11.97
N THR A 251 14.56 11.10 12.78
CA THR A 251 13.39 10.25 12.98
C THR A 251 12.16 11.12 12.91
N LEU A 252 11.22 10.79 12.00
CA LEU A 252 9.93 11.46 11.92
C LEU A 252 9.00 10.85 12.95
N VAL A 253 8.49 11.67 13.85
CA VAL A 253 7.51 11.28 14.86
C VAL A 253 6.28 12.14 14.69
N GLY A 254 5.12 11.52 14.52
CA GLY A 254 3.90 12.27 14.30
C GLY A 254 2.65 11.42 14.29
N PRO A 255 1.49 12.04 14.11
CA PRO A 255 0.22 11.33 13.98
C PRO A 255 0.18 10.50 12.67
N GLY A 256 -0.76 9.56 12.59
CA GLY A 256 -0.99 8.77 11.38
C GLY A 256 -0.23 7.45 11.34
N LEU A 257 0.19 6.96 12.48
CA LEU A 257 0.88 5.67 12.60
C LEU A 257 -0.09 4.48 12.55
N PRO A 258 0.30 3.36 11.91
CA PRO A 258 1.52 3.19 11.15
C PRO A 258 1.54 4.00 9.85
N VAL A 259 2.75 4.38 9.41
CA VAL A 259 3.00 4.93 8.08
C VAL A 259 3.19 3.76 7.12
N TRP A 260 2.32 3.66 6.12
CA TRP A 260 2.31 2.57 5.16
C TRP A 260 3.14 2.83 3.91
N SER A 261 3.42 4.09 3.63
CA SER A 261 4.12 4.48 2.41
C SER A 261 4.97 5.73 2.61
N VAL A 262 6.10 5.77 1.92
CA VAL A 262 7.03 6.88 1.88
C VAL A 262 7.50 7.13 0.45
N ALA A 263 7.67 8.38 0.06
CA ALA A 263 8.23 8.75 -1.23
C ALA A 263 8.97 10.10 -1.16
N PHE A 264 10.16 10.16 -1.69
CA PHE A 264 10.90 11.41 -1.81
C PHE A 264 10.42 12.26 -2.99
N ALA A 265 10.40 13.55 -2.83
CA ALA A 265 10.28 14.50 -3.91
C ALA A 265 11.62 14.66 -4.67
N PRO A 266 11.60 15.19 -5.90
CA PRO A 266 12.82 15.35 -6.70
C PRO A 266 13.79 16.39 -6.14
N ASP A 267 13.40 17.19 -5.15
CA ASP A 267 14.27 18.14 -4.44
C ASP A 267 15.24 17.47 -3.44
N ASN A 268 15.15 16.16 -3.22
CA ASN A 268 15.91 15.34 -2.29
C ASN A 268 15.67 15.61 -0.79
N HIS A 269 14.89 16.62 -0.45
CA HIS A 269 14.67 17.10 0.92
C HIS A 269 13.24 16.86 1.41
N THR A 270 12.27 16.93 0.51
CA THR A 270 10.86 16.71 0.85
C THR A 270 10.53 15.22 0.81
N LEU A 271 10.07 14.69 1.92
CA LEU A 271 9.53 13.34 2.04
C LEU A 271 8.02 13.40 2.21
N TYR A 272 7.30 12.62 1.40
CA TYR A 272 5.88 12.36 1.58
C TYR A 272 5.68 11.08 2.37
N THR A 273 4.74 11.10 3.32
CA THR A 273 4.34 9.92 4.10
C THR A 273 2.84 9.71 3.99
N GLY A 274 2.41 8.47 3.81
CA GLY A 274 1.02 8.07 3.80
C GLY A 274 0.69 7.21 5.02
N GLY A 275 -0.30 7.64 5.81
CA GLY A 275 -0.59 7.04 7.10
C GLY A 275 -1.93 6.31 7.18
N THR A 276 -2.12 5.59 8.30
CA THR A 276 -3.37 4.93 8.67
C THR A 276 -4.52 5.93 8.84
N ASP A 277 -4.21 7.17 9.18
CA ASP A 277 -5.18 8.25 9.33
C ASP A 277 -5.66 8.85 7.99
N ARG A 278 -5.37 8.22 6.88
CA ARG A 278 -5.85 8.58 5.54
C ARG A 278 -5.25 9.85 4.97
N LEU A 279 -4.21 10.40 5.60
CA LEU A 279 -3.57 11.65 5.21
C LEU A 279 -2.21 11.40 4.56
N ILE A 280 -1.85 12.27 3.65
CA ILE A 280 -0.50 12.38 3.11
C ILE A 280 0.12 13.64 3.70
N ARG A 281 1.31 13.51 4.31
CA ARG A 281 2.06 14.59 4.94
C ARG A 281 3.37 14.85 4.24
N ARG A 282 3.87 16.07 4.37
CA ARG A 282 5.18 16.48 3.86
C ARG A 282 6.12 16.76 5.02
N TRP A 283 7.36 16.30 4.89
CA TRP A 283 8.40 16.42 5.88
C TRP A 283 9.69 16.92 5.26
N ASN A 284 10.46 17.70 6.01
CA ASN A 284 11.87 17.89 5.71
C ASN A 284 12.62 16.66 6.21
N ALA A 285 13.17 15.86 5.29
CA ALA A 285 13.80 14.58 5.62
C ALA A 285 15.08 14.75 6.44
N GLU A 286 15.86 15.82 6.22
CA GLU A 286 17.11 16.05 6.92
C GLU A 286 16.89 16.47 8.37
N LYS A 287 15.86 17.29 8.61
CA LYS A 287 15.54 17.83 9.94
C LYS A 287 14.57 16.96 10.73
N GLY A 288 13.81 16.09 10.05
CA GLY A 288 12.74 15.32 10.67
C GLY A 288 11.50 16.15 11.03
N GLU A 289 11.36 17.35 10.46
CA GLU A 289 10.30 18.30 10.79
C GLU A 289 9.22 18.34 9.72
N PRO A 290 7.93 18.53 10.09
CA PRO A 290 6.87 18.70 9.10
C PRO A 290 7.05 20.00 8.31
N ILE A 291 6.76 19.97 7.01
CA ILE A 291 6.72 21.15 6.16
C ILE A 291 5.31 21.74 6.22
N GLY A 292 5.16 22.85 6.95
CA GLY A 292 3.90 23.54 7.19
C GLY A 292 3.14 23.00 8.41
N SER A 293 1.98 23.56 8.71
CA SER A 293 1.19 23.10 9.85
C SER A 293 0.60 21.72 9.58
N ILE A 294 0.85 20.78 10.49
CA ILE A 294 0.16 19.50 10.55
C ILE A 294 -0.88 19.56 11.66
N SER A 295 -2.05 18.98 11.42
CA SER A 295 -2.99 18.74 12.50
C SER A 295 -2.42 17.63 13.37
N MET A 296 -2.14 17.95 14.64
CA MET A 296 -1.75 16.95 15.65
C MET A 296 -2.96 16.21 16.22
N SER A 297 -4.18 16.69 15.94
CA SER A 297 -5.38 15.89 16.17
C SER A 297 -5.28 14.65 15.29
N GLY A 298 -5.34 13.49 15.90
CA GLY A 298 -5.53 12.21 15.20
C GLY A 298 -6.75 12.31 14.25
N PRO A 299 -6.98 11.33 13.39
CA PRO A 299 -8.21 11.27 12.65
C PRO A 299 -9.34 11.43 13.66
N GLU A 300 -10.35 12.21 13.26
CA GLU A 300 -11.59 12.27 14.04
C GLU A 300 -11.99 10.81 14.34
N ASP A 301 -11.92 10.43 15.58
CA ASP A 301 -12.32 9.07 15.97
C ASP A 301 -13.82 8.99 15.68
N VAL A 302 -14.17 8.36 14.56
CA VAL A 302 -15.56 8.18 14.14
C VAL A 302 -16.40 7.47 15.20
N LEU A 303 -15.74 6.85 16.17
CA LEU A 303 -16.32 6.18 17.31
C LEU A 303 -16.32 7.03 18.60
N ALA A 304 -15.76 8.24 18.59
CA ALA A 304 -15.71 9.10 19.75
C ALA A 304 -17.09 9.38 20.37
N ALA A 305 -18.12 9.51 19.51
CA ALA A 305 -19.51 9.68 19.95
C ALA A 305 -20.10 8.43 20.65
N TYR A 306 -19.40 7.30 20.58
CA TYR A 306 -19.81 6.01 21.16
C TYR A 306 -18.84 5.52 22.21
N ALA A 307 -18.12 6.44 22.88
CA ALA A 307 -17.17 6.10 23.94
C ALA A 307 -17.87 5.29 25.05
N GLY A 308 -17.27 4.16 25.42
CA GLY A 308 -17.84 3.23 26.40
C GLY A 308 -18.88 2.25 25.86
N ASP A 309 -19.19 2.29 24.56
CA ASP A 309 -20.04 1.30 23.91
C ASP A 309 -19.23 0.06 23.54
N HIS A 310 -19.57 -1.09 24.11
CA HIS A 310 -18.87 -2.34 23.86
C HIS A 310 -18.90 -2.74 22.37
N GLY A 311 -20.04 -2.56 21.69
CA GLY A 311 -20.15 -2.85 20.26
C GLY A 311 -19.29 -1.92 19.39
N ALA A 312 -19.13 -0.65 19.79
CA ALA A 312 -18.21 0.27 19.14
C ALA A 312 -16.75 -0.18 19.30
N GLU A 313 -16.37 -0.69 20.46
CA GLU A 313 -15.02 -1.23 20.69
C GLU A 313 -14.76 -2.47 19.82
N VAL A 314 -15.75 -3.37 19.69
CA VAL A 314 -15.66 -4.51 18.77
C VAL A 314 -15.56 -4.03 17.32
N TYR A 315 -16.35 -3.03 16.92
CA TYR A 315 -16.34 -2.45 15.57
C TYR A 315 -15.03 -1.73 15.23
N ARG A 316 -14.23 -1.33 16.22
CA ARG A 316 -12.96 -0.60 16.00
C ARG A 316 -12.02 -1.28 14.99
N ALA A 317 -12.03 -2.60 14.93
CA ALA A 317 -11.26 -3.37 13.94
C ALA A 317 -11.77 -3.18 12.50
N CYS A 318 -13.04 -2.79 12.33
CA CYS A 318 -13.70 -2.66 11.03
C CYS A 318 -13.58 -1.25 10.42
N VAL A 319 -13.26 -0.24 11.25
CA VAL A 319 -13.21 1.19 10.87
C VAL A 319 -12.27 1.46 9.71
N ALA A 320 -11.15 0.74 9.63
CA ALA A 320 -10.18 0.92 8.55
C ALA A 320 -10.78 0.65 7.16
N CYS A 321 -11.70 -0.31 7.09
CA CYS A 321 -12.25 -0.79 5.82
C CYS A 321 -13.70 -0.37 5.56
N HIS A 322 -14.48 -0.07 6.59
CA HIS A 322 -15.92 0.21 6.44
C HIS A 322 -16.30 1.57 7.01
N ALA A 323 -17.12 2.31 6.26
CA ALA A 323 -17.77 3.53 6.73
C ALA A 323 -19.10 3.18 7.38
N LEU A 324 -19.45 3.89 8.47
CA LEU A 324 -20.76 3.77 9.14
C LEU A 324 -21.81 4.67 8.52
N LYS A 325 -21.40 5.81 7.98
CA LYS A 325 -22.28 6.82 7.39
C LYS A 325 -22.03 6.98 5.90
N SER A 326 -23.06 7.33 5.15
CA SER A 326 -22.97 7.50 3.69
C SER A 326 -22.06 8.66 3.26
N ASN A 327 -21.85 9.66 4.12
CA ASN A 327 -21.02 10.84 3.84
C ASN A 327 -19.54 10.69 4.21
N GLU A 328 -19.11 9.55 4.73
CA GLU A 328 -17.71 9.33 5.13
C GLU A 328 -16.75 9.07 3.95
N GLY A 329 -17.27 8.92 2.76
CA GLY A 329 -16.48 8.61 1.56
C GLY A 329 -16.17 7.10 1.41
N PRO A 330 -15.65 6.70 0.25
CA PRO A 330 -15.35 5.31 -0.05
C PRO A 330 -14.16 4.80 0.76
N ARG A 331 -14.22 3.51 1.14
CA ARG A 331 -13.15 2.77 1.83
C ARG A 331 -12.88 1.44 1.10
N ALA A 332 -11.96 0.66 1.61
CA ALA A 332 -11.63 -0.66 1.06
C ALA A 332 -12.83 -1.61 1.04
N GLY A 333 -13.64 -1.60 2.10
CA GLY A 333 -14.91 -2.33 2.17
C GLY A 333 -16.11 -1.46 1.81
N PRO A 334 -17.28 -2.07 1.54
CA PRO A 334 -18.51 -1.33 1.29
C PRO A 334 -18.96 -0.55 2.53
N SER A 335 -19.63 0.60 2.32
CA SER A 335 -20.25 1.32 3.43
C SER A 335 -21.33 0.44 4.09
N LEU A 336 -21.32 0.44 5.42
CA LEU A 336 -22.34 -0.24 6.24
C LEU A 336 -23.58 0.63 6.48
N ALA A 337 -23.58 1.89 6.06
CA ALA A 337 -24.76 2.73 6.17
C ALA A 337 -25.98 2.02 5.55
N GLY A 338 -27.05 1.87 6.34
CA GLY A 338 -28.25 1.16 5.92
C GLY A 338 -28.04 -0.30 5.53
N ILE A 339 -27.11 -1.00 6.20
CA ILE A 339 -26.78 -2.39 5.85
C ILE A 339 -27.94 -3.36 6.06
N PHE A 340 -28.72 -3.20 7.13
CA PHE A 340 -29.81 -4.14 7.43
C PHE A 340 -30.96 -4.04 6.43
N GLY A 341 -31.38 -5.18 5.91
CA GLY A 341 -32.35 -5.29 4.83
C GLY A 341 -31.74 -5.22 3.43
N ARG A 342 -30.48 -4.84 3.30
CA ARG A 342 -29.80 -4.76 2.00
C ARG A 342 -29.32 -6.14 1.56
N ARG A 343 -29.57 -6.48 0.29
CA ARG A 343 -28.99 -7.68 -0.32
C ARG A 343 -27.48 -7.53 -0.51
N ILE A 344 -26.73 -8.61 -0.34
CA ILE A 344 -25.30 -8.66 -0.60
C ILE A 344 -24.97 -8.18 -2.01
N ALA A 345 -23.84 -7.47 -2.15
CA ALA A 345 -23.30 -6.99 -3.43
C ALA A 345 -24.19 -6.02 -4.21
N THR A 346 -25.13 -5.31 -3.55
CA THR A 346 -26.05 -4.35 -4.21
C THR A 346 -25.80 -2.88 -3.88
N LEU A 347 -24.79 -2.55 -3.04
CA LEU A 347 -24.48 -1.15 -2.73
C LEU A 347 -24.01 -0.41 -3.99
N PRO A 348 -24.69 0.67 -4.41
CA PRO A 348 -24.28 1.44 -5.57
C PRO A 348 -22.87 2.05 -5.40
N GLY A 349 -22.10 2.08 -6.49
CA GLY A 349 -20.76 2.70 -6.51
C GLY A 349 -19.65 1.87 -5.86
N TYR A 350 -19.93 0.66 -5.35
CA TYR A 350 -18.92 -0.26 -4.84
C TYR A 350 -18.76 -1.47 -5.79
N ASN A 351 -17.50 -1.80 -6.12
CA ASN A 351 -17.18 -2.92 -7.03
C ASN A 351 -17.04 -4.23 -6.25
N PHE A 352 -18.13 -4.97 -6.19
CA PHE A 352 -18.15 -6.32 -5.62
C PHE A 352 -17.57 -7.36 -6.57
N THR A 353 -16.97 -8.42 -6.01
CA THR A 353 -16.50 -9.55 -6.80
C THR A 353 -17.67 -10.26 -7.52
N PRO A 354 -17.42 -10.89 -8.67
CA PRO A 354 -18.44 -11.69 -9.34
C PRO A 354 -18.99 -12.83 -8.46
N ALA A 355 -18.18 -13.37 -7.57
CA ALA A 355 -18.58 -14.42 -6.62
C ALA A 355 -19.65 -13.88 -5.65
N LEU A 356 -19.42 -12.72 -5.04
CA LEU A 356 -20.39 -12.11 -4.10
C LEU A 356 -21.70 -11.75 -4.77
N LYS A 357 -21.68 -11.34 -6.04
CA LYS A 357 -22.91 -11.00 -6.81
C LYS A 357 -23.83 -12.21 -7.05
N LYS A 358 -23.29 -13.42 -6.94
CA LYS A 358 -24.03 -14.68 -7.11
C LYS A 358 -24.67 -15.19 -5.81
N LEU A 359 -24.29 -14.64 -4.67
CA LEU A 359 -24.82 -15.07 -3.37
C LEU A 359 -26.21 -14.50 -3.13
N ASP A 360 -27.06 -15.30 -2.50
CA ASP A 360 -28.41 -14.90 -2.08
C ASP A 360 -28.46 -14.68 -0.57
N ILE A 361 -27.86 -13.59 -0.12
CA ILE A 361 -27.79 -13.19 1.29
C ILE A 361 -28.42 -11.81 1.44
N VAL A 362 -29.33 -11.67 2.39
CA VAL A 362 -29.81 -10.38 2.88
C VAL A 362 -29.16 -10.14 4.22
N TRP A 363 -28.60 -8.94 4.40
CA TRP A 363 -27.98 -8.56 5.66
C TRP A 363 -29.03 -8.31 6.73
N THR A 364 -29.09 -9.18 7.69
CA THR A 364 -29.92 -9.09 8.89
C THR A 364 -29.00 -9.15 10.12
N PRO A 365 -29.51 -8.83 11.32
CA PRO A 365 -28.76 -9.07 12.56
C PRO A 365 -28.17 -10.47 12.65
N GLU A 366 -28.95 -11.48 12.26
CA GLU A 366 -28.56 -12.89 12.32
C GLU A 366 -27.48 -13.23 11.28
N THR A 367 -27.59 -12.71 10.05
CA THR A 367 -26.60 -12.99 8.99
C THR A 367 -25.28 -12.25 9.25
N VAL A 368 -25.33 -11.05 9.84
CA VAL A 368 -24.11 -10.36 10.29
C VAL A 368 -23.45 -11.11 11.45
N ALA A 369 -24.21 -11.54 12.46
CA ALA A 369 -23.66 -12.35 13.54
C ALA A 369 -23.04 -13.66 13.00
N LYS A 370 -23.71 -14.31 12.05
CA LYS A 370 -23.24 -15.57 11.43
C LYS A 370 -21.96 -15.37 10.63
N LEU A 371 -21.82 -14.24 9.90
CA LEU A 371 -20.60 -13.89 9.20
C LEU A 371 -19.37 -13.94 10.14
N PHE A 372 -19.49 -13.37 11.33
CA PHE A 372 -18.41 -13.32 12.30
C PHE A 372 -18.31 -14.57 13.19
N GLU A 373 -19.31 -15.44 13.18
CA GLU A 373 -19.23 -16.74 13.86
C GLU A 373 -18.40 -17.75 13.07
N VAL A 374 -18.62 -17.82 11.74
CA VAL A 374 -17.99 -18.85 10.89
C VAL A 374 -16.86 -18.30 10.01
N GLY A 375 -16.70 -16.99 9.98
CA GLY A 375 -15.70 -16.28 9.20
C GLY A 375 -16.15 -15.90 7.77
N PRO A 376 -15.60 -14.78 7.25
CA PRO A 376 -15.92 -14.26 5.93
C PRO A 376 -15.65 -15.24 4.79
N ALA A 377 -14.56 -15.99 4.84
CA ALA A 377 -14.21 -16.96 3.79
C ALA A 377 -15.26 -18.06 3.63
N VAL A 378 -15.90 -18.46 4.73
CA VAL A 378 -16.94 -19.52 4.77
C VAL A 378 -18.31 -18.94 4.44
N PHE A 379 -18.69 -17.83 5.05
CA PHE A 379 -20.03 -17.27 4.91
C PHE A 379 -20.23 -16.52 3.59
N THR A 380 -19.20 -15.83 3.12
CA THR A 380 -19.22 -15.04 1.88
C THR A 380 -18.04 -15.47 0.97
N PRO A 381 -18.06 -16.69 0.42
CA PRO A 381 -16.96 -17.18 -0.41
C PRO A 381 -16.69 -16.25 -1.60
N GLY A 382 -15.40 -15.99 -1.85
CA GLY A 382 -14.95 -15.02 -2.84
C GLY A 382 -14.93 -13.57 -2.36
N THR A 383 -15.14 -13.36 -1.06
CA THR A 383 -14.92 -12.06 -0.42
C THR A 383 -13.43 -11.68 -0.42
N LYS A 384 -13.17 -10.37 -0.41
CA LYS A 384 -11.85 -9.80 -0.14
C LYS A 384 -11.70 -9.30 1.31
N MET A 385 -12.75 -9.46 2.11
CA MET A 385 -12.71 -9.17 3.52
C MET A 385 -11.68 -10.09 4.19
N PRO A 386 -10.73 -9.57 4.97
CA PRO A 386 -9.80 -10.40 5.74
C PRO A 386 -10.56 -11.33 6.67
N GLU A 387 -9.98 -12.51 6.93
CA GLU A 387 -10.60 -13.46 7.86
C GLU A 387 -10.70 -12.85 9.25
N GLN A 388 -11.90 -12.80 9.79
CA GLN A 388 -12.21 -12.26 11.10
C GLN A 388 -13.31 -13.12 11.74
N ILE A 389 -12.94 -13.83 12.79
CA ILE A 389 -13.87 -14.59 13.61
C ILE A 389 -13.97 -13.91 14.98
N ILE A 390 -15.19 -13.59 15.39
CA ILE A 390 -15.49 -13.07 16.72
C ILE A 390 -15.99 -14.25 17.55
N GLY A 391 -15.11 -14.82 18.37
CA GLY A 391 -15.38 -16.06 19.09
C GLY A 391 -16.49 -15.94 20.15
N LEU A 392 -16.52 -14.84 20.87
CA LEU A 392 -17.53 -14.61 21.93
C LEU A 392 -18.87 -14.19 21.32
N LYS A 393 -19.92 -14.88 21.74
CA LYS A 393 -21.28 -14.57 21.30
C LYS A 393 -21.71 -13.15 21.70
N GLU A 394 -21.34 -12.76 22.93
CA GLU A 394 -21.62 -11.43 23.48
C GLU A 394 -21.03 -10.29 22.64
N ASP A 395 -19.79 -10.47 22.12
CA ASP A 395 -19.16 -9.49 21.24
C ASP A 395 -19.88 -9.38 19.90
N ARG A 396 -20.34 -10.51 19.34
CA ARG A 396 -21.12 -10.51 18.09
C ARG A 396 -22.46 -9.82 18.27
N GLU A 397 -23.14 -10.06 19.39
CA GLU A 397 -24.42 -9.41 19.72
C GLU A 397 -24.20 -7.90 19.94
N ALA A 398 -23.17 -7.51 20.68
CA ALA A 398 -22.81 -6.12 20.88
C ALA A 398 -22.48 -5.39 19.55
N LEU A 399 -21.72 -6.02 18.67
CA LEU A 399 -21.46 -5.48 17.33
C LEU A 399 -22.74 -5.24 16.53
N VAL A 400 -23.65 -6.20 16.52
CA VAL A 400 -24.92 -6.10 15.79
C VAL A 400 -25.77 -4.97 16.34
N GLU A 401 -25.92 -4.85 17.67
CA GLU A 401 -26.67 -3.77 18.31
C GLU A 401 -26.02 -2.40 18.03
N PHE A 402 -24.69 -2.32 18.04
CA PHE A 402 -23.99 -1.13 17.63
C PHE A 402 -24.28 -0.73 16.18
N LEU A 403 -24.22 -1.66 15.25
CA LEU A 403 -24.52 -1.39 13.83
C LEU A 403 -25.97 -0.94 13.62
N LYS A 404 -26.93 -1.48 14.36
CA LYS A 404 -28.34 -1.05 14.30
C LYS A 404 -28.52 0.44 14.61
N LYS A 405 -27.74 0.97 15.55
CA LYS A 405 -27.86 2.37 15.97
C LYS A 405 -26.89 3.32 15.26
N ALA A 406 -25.78 2.84 14.71
CA ALA A 406 -24.72 3.67 14.17
C ALA A 406 -24.64 3.69 12.64
N ALA A 407 -25.14 2.68 11.95
CA ALA A 407 -25.01 2.52 10.50
C ALA A 407 -26.22 3.14 9.75
N HIS A 408 -26.24 4.47 9.62
CA HIS A 408 -27.32 5.24 8.98
C HIS A 408 -26.91 5.88 7.66
#